data_e32581ce514ee83471cb57e66b180117
#
_entry.id   e32581ce514ee83471cb57e66b180117
#
_cell.length_a   1.000
_cell.length_b   1.000
_cell.length_c   1.000
_cell.angle_alpha   90.00
_cell.angle_beta   90.00
_cell.angle_gamma   90.00
#
_symmetry.space_group_name_H-M   'P 1'
#
loop_
_entity.id
_entity.type
_entity.pdbx_description
1 polymer ?
#
loop_
_entity_poly.entity_id
_entity_poly.type
_entity_poly.pdbx_seq_one_letter_code
_entity_poly.pdbx_strand_id
1 'polypeptide(L)'
;HADEPHSDRWLVLIMYMTGLSIGVHLLNLLCVPAIVLVYYYRKFPNANGKGSLVALFISFLIVAAILYGVVPGIIKVGGWFELFFVNTLGFSFNTGVIIYIMLLVATVVWAIYESFNGNNGLRGNLSFVLSVGLLGIPFYGFGWSAVVIGVVVLTILYLALKYKKDGKYLITARIKNTMLLSMLMLMIGYSTYAV
;
A
#
# COMPACT_ATOMS: atom_id res chain seq x y z
N HIS A 1 -6.70 -21.85 -9.87
CA HIS A 1 -5.86 -20.74 -10.37
C HIS A 1 -4.79 -20.25 -9.36
N ALA A 2 -4.89 -20.58 -8.04
CA ALA A 2 -3.87 -20.17 -7.05
C ALA A 2 -2.50 -20.84 -7.27
N ASP A 3 -2.48 -21.99 -7.92
CA ASP A 3 -1.28 -22.79 -8.18
C ASP A 3 -0.65 -22.50 -9.55
N GLU A 4 -1.27 -21.62 -10.35
CA GLU A 4 -0.77 -21.25 -11.66
C GLU A 4 0.37 -20.21 -11.56
N PRO A 5 1.37 -20.27 -12.48
CA PRO A 5 2.33 -19.19 -12.63
C PRO A 5 1.58 -17.88 -12.92
N HIS A 6 1.96 -16.81 -12.22
CA HIS A 6 1.32 -15.49 -12.30
C HIS A 6 -0.08 -15.39 -11.64
N SER A 7 -0.40 -16.26 -10.67
CA SER A 7 -1.66 -16.18 -9.89
C SER A 7 -1.86 -14.84 -9.16
N ASP A 8 -0.79 -14.06 -8.94
CA ASP A 8 -0.82 -12.74 -8.28
C ASP A 8 -1.73 -11.73 -9.02
N ARG A 9 -1.94 -11.90 -10.34
CA ARG A 9 -2.89 -11.09 -11.13
C ARG A 9 -4.32 -11.15 -10.58
N TRP A 10 -4.71 -12.29 -10.02
CA TRP A 10 -6.02 -12.46 -9.42
C TRP A 10 -6.17 -11.70 -8.12
N LEU A 11 -5.08 -11.59 -7.33
CA LEU A 11 -5.08 -10.73 -6.13
C LEU A 11 -5.28 -9.27 -6.51
N VAL A 12 -4.63 -8.79 -7.55
CA VAL A 12 -4.78 -7.42 -8.07
C VAL A 12 -6.22 -7.16 -8.50
N LEU A 13 -6.85 -8.11 -9.22
CA LEU A 13 -8.26 -8.01 -9.62
C LEU A 13 -9.19 -8.01 -8.40
N ILE A 14 -8.95 -8.89 -7.43
CA ILE A 14 -9.73 -8.95 -6.19
C ILE A 14 -9.64 -7.62 -5.43
N MET A 15 -8.46 -7.00 -5.37
CA MET A 15 -8.29 -5.70 -4.72
C MET A 15 -9.04 -4.58 -5.44
N TYR A 16 -9.10 -4.60 -6.77
CA TYR A 16 -9.93 -3.69 -7.55
C TYR A 16 -11.42 -3.84 -7.22
N MET A 17 -11.92 -5.08 -7.25
CA MET A 17 -13.31 -5.40 -6.90
C MET A 17 -13.64 -5.04 -5.45
N THR A 18 -12.67 -5.24 -4.54
CA THR A 18 -12.80 -4.81 -3.14
C THR A 18 -12.90 -3.29 -3.04
N GLY A 19 -12.08 -2.54 -3.78
CA GLY A 19 -12.16 -1.08 -3.84
C GLY A 19 -13.52 -0.58 -4.32
N LEU A 20 -14.04 -1.16 -5.42
CA LEU A 20 -15.39 -0.89 -5.91
C LEU A 20 -16.44 -1.17 -4.82
N SER A 21 -16.36 -2.31 -4.16
CA SER A 21 -17.30 -2.71 -3.11
C SER A 21 -17.27 -1.79 -1.89
N ILE A 22 -16.11 -1.33 -1.46
CA ILE A 22 -15.93 -0.40 -0.32
C ILE A 22 -16.60 0.95 -0.63
N GLY A 23 -16.53 1.41 -1.87
CA GLY A 23 -17.19 2.62 -2.33
C GLY A 23 -18.71 2.57 -2.12
N VAL A 24 -19.32 1.39 -2.28
CA VAL A 24 -20.76 1.18 -2.03
C VAL A 24 -21.04 0.94 -0.55
N HIS A 25 -20.27 0.07 0.10
CA HIS A 25 -20.51 -0.28 1.51
C HIS A 25 -19.20 -0.66 2.21
N LEU A 26 -18.81 0.13 3.21
CA LEU A 26 -17.56 -0.05 3.96
C LEU A 26 -17.44 -1.45 4.62
N LEU A 27 -18.58 -2.06 4.99
CA LEU A 27 -18.60 -3.42 5.56
C LEU A 27 -18.05 -4.50 4.61
N ASN A 28 -17.99 -4.23 3.30
CA ASN A 28 -17.40 -5.17 2.35
C ASN A 28 -15.90 -5.40 2.59
N LEU A 29 -15.25 -4.52 3.37
CA LEU A 29 -13.88 -4.73 3.82
C LEU A 29 -13.72 -6.01 4.68
N LEU A 30 -14.80 -6.49 5.30
CA LEU A 30 -14.81 -7.73 6.06
C LEU A 30 -14.59 -8.98 5.19
N CYS A 31 -14.67 -8.88 3.87
CA CYS A 31 -14.28 -9.98 2.97
C CYS A 31 -12.75 -10.21 2.95
N VAL A 32 -11.93 -9.21 3.31
CA VAL A 32 -10.46 -9.32 3.28
C VAL A 32 -9.95 -10.45 4.17
N PRO A 33 -10.39 -10.62 5.43
CA PRO A 33 -10.03 -11.77 6.25
C PRO A 33 -10.32 -13.12 5.59
N ALA A 34 -11.48 -13.25 4.97
CA ALA A 34 -11.85 -14.48 4.26
C ALA A 34 -10.92 -14.75 3.06
N ILE A 35 -10.62 -13.71 2.25
CA ILE A 35 -9.71 -13.81 1.10
C ILE A 35 -8.30 -14.23 1.57
N VAL A 36 -7.79 -13.61 2.63
CA VAL A 36 -6.45 -13.92 3.17
C VAL A 36 -6.39 -15.37 3.67
N LEU A 37 -7.43 -15.85 4.37
CA LEU A 37 -7.48 -17.24 4.83
C LEU A 37 -7.57 -18.22 3.65
N VAL A 38 -8.41 -17.97 2.66
CA VAL A 38 -8.49 -18.79 1.44
C VAL A 38 -7.14 -18.85 0.75
N TYR A 39 -6.48 -17.70 0.59
CA TYR A 39 -5.14 -17.63 0.00
C TYR A 39 -4.11 -18.41 0.82
N TYR A 40 -4.13 -18.30 2.14
CA TYR A 40 -3.25 -19.03 3.05
C TYR A 40 -3.40 -20.55 2.88
N TYR A 41 -4.62 -21.08 2.97
CA TYR A 41 -4.87 -22.51 2.84
C TYR A 41 -4.55 -23.05 1.45
N ARG A 42 -4.71 -22.23 0.41
CA ARG A 42 -4.35 -22.62 -0.97
C ARG A 42 -2.84 -22.62 -1.21
N LYS A 43 -2.13 -21.68 -0.61
CA LYS A 43 -0.69 -21.49 -0.87
C LYS A 43 0.20 -22.38 -0.02
N PHE A 44 -0.26 -22.78 1.17
CA PHE A 44 0.51 -23.56 2.13
C PHE A 44 -0.13 -24.92 2.37
N PRO A 45 0.39 -26.01 1.74
CA PRO A 45 -0.18 -27.37 1.88
C PRO A 45 -0.17 -27.89 3.32
N ASN A 46 0.79 -27.45 4.13
CA ASN A 46 0.94 -27.81 5.55
C ASN A 46 0.31 -26.76 6.48
N ALA A 47 -0.82 -26.18 6.08
CA ALA A 47 -1.53 -25.21 6.90
C ALA A 47 -1.92 -25.83 8.26
N ASN A 48 -1.64 -25.10 9.33
CA ASN A 48 -1.94 -25.51 10.70
C ASN A 48 -2.70 -24.41 11.45
N GLY A 49 -3.28 -24.73 12.60
CA GLY A 49 -4.09 -23.78 13.37
C GLY A 49 -3.31 -22.53 13.80
N LYS A 50 -2.02 -22.66 14.16
CA LYS A 50 -1.17 -21.51 14.51
C LYS A 50 -0.96 -20.58 13.29
N GLY A 51 -0.68 -21.15 12.12
CA GLY A 51 -0.53 -20.39 10.89
C GLY A 51 -1.83 -19.71 10.47
N SER A 52 -2.98 -20.34 10.68
CA SER A 52 -4.30 -19.74 10.42
C SER A 52 -4.57 -18.53 11.31
N LEU A 53 -4.19 -18.60 12.60
CA LEU A 53 -4.29 -17.46 13.52
C LEU A 53 -3.38 -16.29 13.07
N VAL A 54 -2.16 -16.60 12.64
CA VAL A 54 -1.24 -15.57 12.09
C VAL A 54 -1.81 -14.95 10.82
N ALA A 55 -2.34 -15.77 9.89
CA ALA A 55 -2.96 -15.26 8.67
C ALA A 55 -4.17 -14.38 8.98
N LEU A 56 -4.99 -14.76 9.95
CA LEU A 56 -6.12 -13.96 10.42
C LEU A 56 -5.65 -12.64 11.04
N PHE A 57 -4.64 -12.67 11.89
CA PHE A 57 -4.05 -11.45 12.45
C PHE A 57 -3.51 -10.50 11.37
N ILE A 58 -2.77 -11.04 10.40
CA ILE A 58 -2.28 -10.27 9.24
C ILE A 58 -3.45 -9.66 8.47
N SER A 59 -4.55 -10.39 8.29
CA SER A 59 -5.72 -9.87 7.58
C SER A 59 -6.36 -8.66 8.29
N PHE A 60 -6.43 -8.68 9.61
CA PHE A 60 -6.90 -7.52 10.38
C PHE A 60 -5.93 -6.34 10.29
N LEU A 61 -4.62 -6.58 10.25
CA LEU A 61 -3.63 -5.52 9.99
C LEU A 61 -3.81 -4.91 8.60
N ILE A 62 -4.12 -5.72 7.58
CA ILE A 62 -4.42 -5.23 6.23
C ILE A 62 -5.67 -4.35 6.24
N VAL A 63 -6.75 -4.80 6.88
CA VAL A 63 -7.99 -4.02 7.02
C VAL A 63 -7.71 -2.70 7.74
N ALA A 64 -6.98 -2.73 8.84
CA ALA A 64 -6.60 -1.53 9.59
C ALA A 64 -5.75 -0.57 8.74
N ALA A 65 -4.78 -1.11 7.98
CA ALA A 65 -3.95 -0.31 7.08
C ALA A 65 -4.77 0.38 5.97
N ILE A 66 -5.78 -0.29 5.44
CA ILE A 66 -6.69 0.30 4.45
C ILE A 66 -7.53 1.41 5.10
N LEU A 67 -8.19 1.13 6.23
CA LEU A 67 -9.11 2.06 6.88
C LEU A 67 -8.41 3.29 7.49
N TYR A 68 -7.29 3.08 8.16
CA TYR A 68 -6.61 4.12 8.92
C TYR A 68 -5.37 4.68 8.21
N GLY A 69 -4.85 3.96 7.22
CA GLY A 69 -3.69 4.35 6.45
C GLY A 69 -4.04 4.88 5.07
N VAL A 70 -4.50 4.02 4.16
CA VAL A 70 -4.64 4.36 2.73
C VAL A 70 -5.71 5.44 2.51
N VAL A 71 -6.91 5.25 3.04
CA VAL A 71 -8.04 6.17 2.80
C VAL A 71 -7.76 7.57 3.38
N PRO A 72 -7.43 7.73 4.68
CA PRO A 72 -7.16 9.06 5.23
C PRO A 72 -5.76 9.58 4.90
N GLY A 73 -4.81 8.71 4.59
CA GLY A 73 -3.41 9.07 4.35
C GLY A 73 -3.22 9.98 3.15
N ILE A 74 -3.87 9.67 2.04
CA ILE A 74 -3.81 10.48 0.81
C ILE A 74 -4.35 11.89 1.06
N ILE A 75 -5.50 11.99 1.74
CA ILE A 75 -6.11 13.27 2.07
C ILE A 75 -5.20 14.09 2.99
N LYS A 76 -4.59 13.42 3.97
CA LYS A 76 -3.67 14.05 4.93
C LYS A 76 -2.41 14.58 4.25
N VAL A 77 -1.73 13.76 3.47
CA VAL A 77 -0.49 14.17 2.78
C VAL A 77 -0.80 15.22 1.73
N GLY A 78 -1.87 15.06 0.96
CA GLY A 78 -2.33 16.08 0.02
C GLY A 78 -2.63 17.42 0.70
N GLY A 79 -3.29 17.38 1.87
CA GLY A 79 -3.54 18.57 2.69
C GLY A 79 -2.24 19.22 3.20
N TRP A 80 -1.23 18.46 3.58
CA TRP A 80 0.08 19.02 3.97
C TRP A 80 0.79 19.71 2.80
N PHE A 81 0.72 19.13 1.60
CA PHE A 81 1.23 19.77 0.38
C PHE A 81 0.47 21.06 0.10
N GLU A 82 -0.86 21.04 0.17
CA GLU A 82 -1.67 22.24 -0.06
C GLU A 82 -1.33 23.36 0.91
N LEU A 83 -1.30 23.07 2.21
CA LEU A 83 -0.94 24.04 3.24
C LEU A 83 0.47 24.60 3.03
N PHE A 84 1.43 23.79 2.65
CA PHE A 84 2.78 24.25 2.37
C PHE A 84 2.84 25.19 1.15
N PHE A 85 2.24 24.79 0.03
CA PHE A 85 2.30 25.58 -1.20
C PHE A 85 1.48 26.88 -1.11
N VAL A 86 0.29 26.82 -0.50
CA VAL A 86 -0.58 28.01 -0.39
C VAL A 86 -0.12 28.93 0.74
N ASN A 87 0.09 28.39 1.97
CA ASN A 87 0.35 29.24 3.12
C ASN A 87 1.82 29.69 3.25
N THR A 88 2.78 28.86 2.78
CA THR A 88 4.21 29.17 2.92
C THR A 88 4.76 29.83 1.67
N LEU A 89 4.36 29.36 0.49
CA LEU A 89 4.89 29.83 -0.80
C LEU A 89 3.96 30.83 -1.50
N GLY A 90 2.72 31.01 -1.01
CA GLY A 90 1.76 31.98 -1.59
C GLY A 90 1.19 31.60 -2.96
N PHE A 91 1.20 30.31 -3.32
CA PHE A 91 0.58 29.84 -4.56
C PHE A 91 -0.95 29.87 -4.48
N SER A 92 -1.61 29.77 -5.64
CA SER A 92 -3.07 29.68 -5.72
C SER A 92 -3.59 28.36 -5.14
N PHE A 93 -4.86 28.36 -4.68
CA PHE A 93 -5.55 27.15 -4.20
C PHE A 93 -5.46 26.00 -5.19
N ASN A 94 -5.39 24.77 -4.66
CA ASN A 94 -5.25 23.51 -5.37
C ASN A 94 -3.87 23.25 -6.01
N THR A 95 -2.93 24.21 -6.00
CA THR A 95 -1.59 24.00 -6.57
C THR A 95 -0.83 22.90 -5.84
N GLY A 96 -0.88 22.88 -4.50
CA GLY A 96 -0.22 21.88 -3.69
C GLY A 96 -0.77 20.48 -3.94
N VAL A 97 -2.10 20.33 -4.05
CA VAL A 97 -2.75 19.06 -4.35
C VAL A 97 -2.37 18.55 -5.75
N ILE A 98 -2.34 19.43 -6.76
CA ILE A 98 -1.94 19.04 -8.12
C ILE A 98 -0.49 18.55 -8.13
N ILE A 99 0.42 19.27 -7.50
CA ILE A 99 1.84 18.86 -7.40
C ILE A 99 1.95 17.52 -6.66
N TYR A 100 1.22 17.36 -5.56
CA TYR A 100 1.19 16.09 -4.81
C TYR A 100 0.73 14.92 -5.68
N ILE A 101 -0.37 15.07 -6.43
CA ILE A 101 -0.88 14.03 -7.33
C ILE A 101 0.15 13.68 -8.40
N MET A 102 0.79 14.67 -9.01
CA MET A 102 1.84 14.43 -10.00
C MET A 102 3.03 13.66 -9.40
N LEU A 103 3.48 14.03 -8.21
CA LEU A 103 4.56 13.33 -7.50
C LEU A 103 4.16 11.91 -7.13
N LEU A 104 2.93 11.71 -6.63
CA LEU A 104 2.41 10.40 -6.28
C LEU A 104 2.38 9.48 -7.50
N VAL A 105 1.81 9.95 -8.62
CA VAL A 105 1.75 9.16 -9.85
C VAL A 105 3.17 8.85 -10.36
N ALA A 106 4.05 9.83 -10.41
CA ALA A 106 5.42 9.63 -10.87
C ALA A 106 6.18 8.60 -10.02
N THR A 107 6.07 8.68 -8.68
CA THR A 107 6.76 7.73 -7.79
C THR A 107 6.16 6.33 -7.85
N VAL A 108 4.85 6.19 -7.96
CA VAL A 108 4.18 4.88 -8.10
C VAL A 108 4.55 4.24 -9.43
N VAL A 109 4.53 4.99 -10.54
CA VAL A 109 4.96 4.49 -11.87
C VAL A 109 6.43 4.05 -11.83
N TRP A 110 7.30 4.86 -11.22
CA TRP A 110 8.70 4.51 -11.05
C TRP A 110 8.87 3.22 -10.21
N ALA A 111 8.16 3.09 -9.10
CA ALA A 111 8.22 1.91 -8.24
C ALA A 111 7.71 0.64 -8.95
N ILE A 112 6.64 0.75 -9.73
CA ILE A 112 6.13 -0.33 -10.57
C ILE A 112 7.19 -0.74 -11.61
N TYR A 113 7.78 0.23 -12.31
CA TYR A 113 8.83 -0.04 -13.30
C TYR A 113 10.03 -0.77 -12.69
N GLU A 114 10.56 -0.30 -11.55
CA GLU A 114 11.68 -0.94 -10.84
C GLU A 114 11.31 -2.36 -10.36
N SER A 115 10.08 -2.56 -9.92
CA SER A 115 9.61 -3.88 -9.46
C SER A 115 9.43 -4.88 -10.59
N PHE A 116 8.99 -4.45 -11.78
CA PHE A 116 8.94 -5.30 -12.97
C PHE A 116 10.33 -5.72 -13.45
N ASN A 117 11.32 -4.83 -13.34
CA ASN A 117 12.72 -5.15 -13.66
C ASN A 117 13.40 -6.02 -12.60
N GLY A 118 12.68 -6.50 -11.60
CA GLY A 118 13.24 -7.36 -10.55
C GLY A 118 14.20 -6.64 -9.59
N ASN A 119 14.19 -5.29 -9.58
CA ASN A 119 15.17 -4.52 -8.81
C ASN A 119 14.88 -4.57 -7.31
N ASN A 120 15.78 -5.24 -6.56
CA ASN A 120 15.80 -5.26 -5.09
C ASN A 120 16.90 -4.36 -4.50
N GLY A 121 17.58 -3.58 -5.33
CA GLY A 121 18.63 -2.64 -4.93
C GLY A 121 18.05 -1.31 -4.38
N LEU A 122 18.93 -0.33 -4.29
CA LEU A 122 18.60 1.00 -3.73
C LEU A 122 17.40 1.65 -4.45
N ARG A 123 17.40 1.67 -5.78
CA ARG A 123 16.33 2.32 -6.57
C ARG A 123 14.97 1.67 -6.34
N GLY A 124 14.92 0.32 -6.41
CA GLY A 124 13.67 -0.43 -6.19
C GLY A 124 13.15 -0.35 -4.76
N ASN A 125 14.01 -0.20 -3.76
CA ASN A 125 13.59 -0.03 -2.37
C ASN A 125 13.18 1.41 -2.08
N LEU A 126 13.93 2.39 -2.61
CA LEU A 126 13.63 3.80 -2.42
C LEU A 126 12.32 4.21 -3.09
N SER A 127 12.10 3.81 -4.35
CA SER A 127 10.85 4.09 -5.06
C SER A 127 9.63 3.49 -4.36
N PHE A 128 9.76 2.26 -3.82
CA PHE A 128 8.70 1.62 -3.05
C PHE A 128 8.39 2.37 -1.75
N VAL A 129 9.42 2.72 -0.96
CA VAL A 129 9.26 3.46 0.31
C VAL A 129 8.67 4.84 0.09
N LEU A 130 9.11 5.56 -0.96
CA LEU A 130 8.55 6.86 -1.32
C LEU A 130 7.08 6.75 -1.73
N SER A 131 6.71 5.72 -2.51
CA SER A 131 5.32 5.48 -2.88
C SER A 131 4.44 5.22 -1.65
N VAL A 132 4.89 4.36 -0.73
CA VAL A 132 4.18 4.08 0.54
C VAL A 132 4.05 5.35 1.40
N GLY A 133 5.09 6.17 1.44
CA GLY A 133 5.09 7.44 2.15
C GLY A 133 4.11 8.45 1.53
N LEU A 134 4.14 8.64 0.22
CA LEU A 134 3.22 9.55 -0.47
C LEU A 134 1.76 9.07 -0.43
N LEU A 135 1.52 7.76 -0.40
CA LEU A 135 0.19 7.20 -0.14
C LEU A 135 -0.32 7.51 1.29
N GLY A 136 0.54 8.03 2.16
CA GLY A 136 0.17 8.43 3.50
C GLY A 136 -0.04 7.29 4.49
N ILE A 137 0.17 6.04 4.07
CA ILE A 137 -0.11 4.83 4.87
C ILE A 137 0.54 4.88 6.27
N PRO A 138 1.82 5.30 6.43
CA PRO A 138 2.48 5.25 7.74
C PRO A 138 2.17 6.44 8.64
N PHE A 139 1.50 7.49 8.14
CA PHE A 139 1.26 8.72 8.90
C PHE A 139 -0.04 8.65 9.71
N TYR A 140 0.03 7.96 10.84
CA TYR A 140 -1.09 7.84 11.77
C TYR A 140 -1.06 8.94 12.84
N GLY A 141 -2.24 9.50 13.18
CA GLY A 141 -2.37 10.55 14.18
C GLY A 141 -2.43 11.96 13.58
N PHE A 142 -2.20 12.98 14.42
CA PHE A 142 -2.29 14.39 14.06
C PHE A 142 -1.00 15.13 14.36
N GLY A 143 -0.74 16.23 13.64
CA GLY A 143 0.40 17.10 13.90
C GLY A 143 1.76 16.40 13.71
N TRP A 144 2.74 16.87 14.47
CA TRP A 144 4.12 16.38 14.39
C TRP A 144 4.29 14.91 14.80
N SER A 145 3.43 14.39 15.68
CA SER A 145 3.48 12.98 16.07
C SER A 145 3.25 12.06 14.90
N ALA A 146 2.32 12.41 13.99
CA ALA A 146 2.07 11.63 12.78
C ALA A 146 3.29 11.58 11.86
N VAL A 147 4.02 12.70 11.73
CA VAL A 147 5.26 12.77 10.93
C VAL A 147 6.34 11.87 11.52
N VAL A 148 6.57 11.96 12.84
CA VAL A 148 7.57 11.15 13.55
C VAL A 148 7.25 9.66 13.39
N ILE A 149 6.01 9.26 13.66
CA ILE A 149 5.57 7.86 13.49
C ILE A 149 5.77 7.40 12.05
N GLY A 150 5.38 8.22 11.08
CA GLY A 150 5.53 7.92 9.67
C GLY A 150 6.98 7.70 9.25
N VAL A 151 7.88 8.59 9.67
CA VAL A 151 9.32 8.48 9.38
C VAL A 151 9.91 7.21 10.00
N VAL A 152 9.56 6.90 11.26
CA VAL A 152 10.01 5.67 11.93
C VAL A 152 9.52 4.43 11.17
N VAL A 153 8.23 4.37 10.79
CA VAL A 153 7.67 3.25 10.04
C VAL A 153 8.33 3.11 8.66
N LEU A 154 8.56 4.20 7.94
CA LEU A 154 9.25 4.17 6.64
C LEU A 154 10.70 3.71 6.78
N THR A 155 11.38 4.10 7.86
CA THR A 155 12.75 3.65 8.14
C THR A 155 12.78 2.15 8.42
N ILE A 156 11.87 1.65 9.26
CA ILE A 156 11.74 0.21 9.54
C ILE A 156 11.42 -0.56 8.25
N LEU A 157 10.50 -0.05 7.42
CA LEU A 157 10.17 -0.64 6.13
C LEU A 157 11.41 -0.71 5.22
N TYR A 158 12.18 0.37 5.11
CA TYR A 158 13.39 0.39 4.31
C TYR A 158 14.43 -0.62 4.79
N LEU A 159 14.62 -0.76 6.11
CA LEU A 159 15.51 -1.76 6.68
C LEU A 159 15.02 -3.18 6.41
N ALA A 160 13.71 -3.43 6.53
CA ALA A 160 13.10 -4.72 6.20
C ALA A 160 13.29 -5.10 4.73
N LEU A 161 13.20 -4.12 3.79
CA LEU A 161 13.45 -4.33 2.37
C LEU A 161 14.91 -4.70 2.06
N LYS A 162 15.85 -4.24 2.88
CA LYS A 162 17.28 -4.61 2.78
C LYS A 162 17.60 -5.94 3.42
N TYR A 163 16.76 -6.42 4.32
CA TYR A 163 17.04 -7.63 5.07
C TYR A 163 17.05 -8.86 4.16
N LYS A 164 18.09 -9.68 4.33
CA LYS A 164 18.25 -10.96 3.65
C LYS A 164 18.31 -12.08 4.67
N LYS A 165 17.58 -13.13 4.41
CA LYS A 165 17.68 -14.40 5.13
C LYS A 165 18.21 -15.46 4.16
N ASP A 166 19.28 -16.15 4.53
CA ASP A 166 19.93 -17.18 3.69
C ASP A 166 20.25 -16.69 2.26
N GLY A 167 20.73 -15.42 2.15
CA GLY A 167 21.07 -14.79 0.88
C GLY A 167 19.87 -14.29 0.05
N LYS A 168 18.64 -14.58 0.46
CA LYS A 168 17.41 -14.17 -0.23
C LYS A 168 16.75 -12.98 0.46
N TYR A 169 16.24 -12.03 -0.33
CA TYR A 169 15.46 -10.92 0.21
C TYR A 169 14.15 -11.43 0.83
N LEU A 170 13.82 -10.92 2.02
CA LEU A 170 12.54 -11.20 2.67
C LEU A 170 11.37 -10.69 1.84
N ILE A 171 11.50 -9.45 1.33
CA ILE A 171 10.52 -8.80 0.47
C ILE A 171 11.14 -8.68 -0.93
N THR A 172 10.69 -9.52 -1.84
CA THR A 172 11.19 -9.57 -3.22
C THR A 172 10.55 -8.47 -4.09
N ALA A 173 11.16 -8.18 -5.25
CA ALA A 173 10.58 -7.26 -6.22
C ALA A 173 9.16 -7.68 -6.66
N ARG A 174 8.89 -8.98 -6.78
CA ARG A 174 7.56 -9.51 -7.07
C ARG A 174 6.53 -9.16 -5.99
N ILE A 175 6.90 -9.31 -4.71
CA ILE A 175 6.02 -8.93 -3.59
C ILE A 175 5.74 -7.43 -3.62
N LYS A 176 6.77 -6.60 -3.82
CA LYS A 176 6.63 -5.13 -3.97
C LYS A 176 5.68 -4.78 -5.12
N ASN A 177 5.84 -5.44 -6.27
CA ASN A 177 4.97 -5.24 -7.44
C ASN A 177 3.51 -5.56 -7.12
N THR A 178 3.25 -6.74 -6.55
CA THR A 178 1.88 -7.15 -6.18
C THR A 178 1.25 -6.20 -5.17
N MET A 179 2.02 -5.74 -4.17
CA MET A 179 1.53 -4.77 -3.18
C MET A 179 1.17 -3.43 -3.82
N LEU A 180 2.06 -2.88 -4.67
CA LEU A 180 1.82 -1.60 -5.35
C LEU A 180 0.60 -1.66 -6.28
N LEU A 181 0.51 -2.69 -7.10
CA LEU A 181 -0.61 -2.89 -8.01
C LEU A 181 -1.93 -3.10 -7.25
N SER A 182 -1.89 -3.86 -6.15
CA SER A 182 -3.06 -4.09 -5.30
C SER A 182 -3.56 -2.79 -4.65
N MET A 183 -2.64 -1.98 -4.10
CA MET A 183 -2.98 -0.68 -3.53
C MET A 183 -3.53 0.28 -4.59
N LEU A 184 -2.88 0.36 -5.75
CA LEU A 184 -3.32 1.21 -6.84
C LEU A 184 -4.73 0.83 -7.33
N MET A 185 -4.98 -0.46 -7.52
CA MET A 185 -6.28 -0.96 -7.98
C MET A 185 -7.38 -0.77 -6.94
N LEU A 186 -7.07 -0.94 -5.66
CA LEU A 186 -8.01 -0.63 -4.58
C LEU A 186 -8.39 0.85 -4.59
N MET A 187 -7.42 1.74 -4.77
CA MET A 187 -7.66 3.18 -4.84
C MET A 187 -8.48 3.56 -6.07
N ILE A 188 -8.16 3.01 -7.24
CA ILE A 188 -8.92 3.26 -8.47
C ILE A 188 -10.36 2.78 -8.29
N GLY A 189 -10.56 1.57 -7.74
CA GLY A 189 -11.88 1.03 -7.46
C GLY A 189 -12.69 1.92 -6.50
N TYR A 190 -12.06 2.39 -5.42
CA TYR A 190 -12.70 3.30 -4.46
C TYR A 190 -13.01 4.68 -5.08
N SER A 191 -12.09 5.24 -5.86
CA SER A 191 -12.23 6.58 -6.44
C SER A 191 -13.38 6.69 -7.45
N THR A 192 -13.83 5.59 -8.04
CA THR A 192 -14.98 5.61 -8.97
C THR A 192 -16.29 6.02 -8.31
N TYR A 193 -16.36 5.99 -6.98
CA TYR A 193 -17.53 6.41 -6.19
C TYR A 193 -17.33 7.76 -5.47
N ALA A 194 -16.14 8.33 -5.56
CA ALA A 194 -15.81 9.59 -4.89
C ALA A 194 -16.12 10.84 -5.75
N VAL A 195 -16.93 10.66 -6.81
CA VAL A 195 -17.35 11.75 -7.72
C VAL A 195 -18.74 12.24 -7.34
#